data_2351f02cf5dc48cd3b89f0a6761c9639
#
_entry.id   2351f02cf5dc48cd3b89f0a6761c9639
#
_cell.length_a   1.000
_cell.length_b   1.000
_cell.length_c   1.000
_cell.angle_alpha   90.00
_cell.angle_beta   90.00
_cell.angle_gamma   90.00
#
_symmetry.space_group_name_H-M   'P 1'
#
loop_
_entity.id
_entity.type
_entity.pdbx_description
1 polymer ?
#
loop_
_entity_poly.entity_id
_entity_poly.type
_entity_poly.pdbx_seq_one_letter_code
_entity_poly.pdbx_strand_id
1 'polypeptide(L)'
;MFTKIQHLGYQVRDLNEAAEWFSNIFGGKFLPGRQSPDGSGNGFMHFGQIEIELIQPSDVSFIPEGEMVMHHVGYRVDSISNEVIELSAKGFKFVSETPNTNPLGQKVLYFDNSTTLNCNIHLTELPEIPNVDGFGEGLPVIDIVHAGYLVKNVDTIVQWYEDNFDAVAVGGIGKSVRGARNGYVNFGNVQVELIEPLDQSLLKGEEIIMDHIGLVVENIDIQIEACKKSGVTFVADEPITNRIGQQLLYFDKPSSLCTGMHLTQLPD
;
A
#
# COMPACT_ATOMS: atom_id res chain seq x y z
N MET A 1 -1.10 16.59 -9.20
CA MET A 1 0.18 15.84 -9.14
C MET A 1 0.09 14.79 -8.04
N PHE A 2 0.60 13.57 -8.27
CA PHE A 2 0.68 12.51 -7.27
C PHE A 2 1.71 12.87 -6.19
N THR A 3 1.30 12.94 -4.93
CA THR A 3 2.15 13.45 -3.84
C THR A 3 2.67 12.36 -2.93
N LYS A 4 1.91 11.28 -2.72
CA LYS A 4 2.32 10.10 -1.94
C LYS A 4 1.29 8.98 -2.04
N ILE A 5 1.61 7.81 -1.50
CA ILE A 5 0.62 6.80 -1.15
C ILE A 5 -0.07 7.26 0.15
N GLN A 6 -1.36 7.60 0.09
CA GLN A 6 -2.11 8.05 1.25
C GLN A 6 -2.47 6.89 2.17
N HIS A 7 -2.98 5.81 1.57
CA HIS A 7 -3.29 4.59 2.31
C HIS A 7 -3.23 3.34 1.44
N LEU A 8 -3.16 2.20 2.12
CA LEU A 8 -3.46 0.89 1.55
C LEU A 8 -4.68 0.31 2.24
N GLY A 9 -5.54 -0.35 1.46
CA GLY A 9 -6.69 -1.08 1.95
C GLY A 9 -6.41 -2.57 2.05
N TYR A 10 -6.80 -3.17 3.16
CA TYR A 10 -6.77 -4.61 3.39
C TYR A 10 -8.16 -5.14 3.68
N GLN A 11 -8.53 -6.26 3.07
CA GLN A 11 -9.67 -7.04 3.50
C GLN A 11 -9.27 -7.95 4.65
N VAL A 12 -10.06 -7.93 5.72
CA VAL A 12 -9.82 -8.64 6.97
C VAL A 12 -11.05 -9.44 7.40
N ARG A 13 -10.86 -10.50 8.16
CA ARG A 13 -11.99 -11.26 8.74
C ARG A 13 -12.60 -10.57 9.94
N ASP A 14 -11.79 -9.89 10.74
CA ASP A 14 -12.20 -9.15 11.94
C ASP A 14 -11.43 -7.83 12.00
N LEU A 15 -12.18 -6.72 11.99
CA LEU A 15 -11.63 -5.37 12.06
C LEU A 15 -10.87 -5.11 13.36
N ASN A 16 -11.37 -5.63 14.49
CA ASN A 16 -10.78 -5.36 15.79
C ASN A 16 -9.46 -6.12 15.96
N GLU A 17 -9.43 -7.38 15.55
CA GLU A 17 -8.20 -8.20 15.58
C GLU A 17 -7.09 -7.57 14.75
N ALA A 18 -7.40 -7.17 13.52
CA ALA A 18 -6.42 -6.51 12.64
C ALA A 18 -5.98 -5.14 13.20
N ALA A 19 -6.91 -4.33 13.71
CA ALA A 19 -6.60 -3.05 14.32
C ALA A 19 -5.72 -3.19 15.57
N GLU A 20 -5.99 -4.19 16.42
CA GLU A 20 -5.20 -4.50 17.61
C GLU A 20 -3.77 -4.90 17.21
N TRP A 21 -3.62 -5.73 16.15
CA TRP A 21 -2.30 -6.10 15.63
C TRP A 21 -1.49 -4.87 15.23
N PHE A 22 -2.03 -3.97 14.40
CA PHE A 22 -1.35 -2.75 13.98
C PHE A 22 -1.03 -1.83 15.17
N SER A 23 -1.95 -1.69 16.13
CA SER A 23 -1.74 -0.87 17.33
C SER A 23 -0.60 -1.43 18.20
N ASN A 24 -0.54 -2.75 18.38
CA ASN A 24 0.47 -3.40 19.20
C ASN A 24 1.87 -3.36 18.59
N ILE A 25 1.97 -3.39 17.26
CA ILE A 25 3.27 -3.40 16.55
C ILE A 25 3.76 -1.99 16.26
N PHE A 26 2.89 -1.08 15.84
CA PHE A 26 3.26 0.24 15.33
C PHE A 26 2.66 1.41 16.12
N GLY A 27 1.80 1.15 17.11
CA GLY A 27 1.21 2.20 17.94
C GLY A 27 0.15 3.06 17.24
N GLY A 28 -0.30 2.66 16.04
CA GLY A 28 -1.31 3.40 15.29
C GLY A 28 -2.66 3.47 16.03
N LYS A 29 -3.44 4.51 15.74
CA LYS A 29 -4.77 4.71 16.31
C LYS A 29 -5.86 4.24 15.35
N PHE A 30 -6.72 3.35 15.83
CA PHE A 30 -7.88 2.90 15.07
C PHE A 30 -9.02 3.92 15.14
N LEU A 31 -9.51 4.33 13.96
CA LEU A 31 -10.71 5.13 13.78
C LEU A 31 -11.77 4.28 13.08
N PRO A 32 -12.87 3.93 13.78
CA PRO A 32 -13.94 3.17 13.15
C PRO A 32 -14.60 4.00 12.03
N GLY A 33 -14.81 3.35 10.90
CA GLY A 33 -15.55 3.89 9.78
C GLY A 33 -17.01 3.45 9.79
N ARG A 34 -17.51 3.04 8.63
CA ARG A 34 -18.89 2.56 8.48
C ARG A 34 -19.03 1.15 9.05
N GLN A 35 -20.15 0.90 9.73
CA GLN A 35 -20.59 -0.42 10.14
C GLN A 35 -21.99 -0.68 9.58
N SER A 36 -22.23 -1.87 9.06
CA SER A 36 -23.51 -2.29 8.48
C SER A 36 -24.13 -3.43 9.28
N PRO A 37 -25.49 -3.58 9.25
CA PRO A 37 -26.17 -4.64 10.01
C PRO A 37 -25.80 -6.07 9.57
N ASP A 38 -25.28 -6.25 8.35
CA ASP A 38 -24.83 -7.54 7.82
C ASP A 38 -23.42 -7.94 8.29
N GLY A 39 -22.82 -7.15 9.20
CA GLY A 39 -21.47 -7.37 9.72
C GLY A 39 -20.36 -6.79 8.86
N SER A 40 -20.67 -6.24 7.66
CA SER A 40 -19.65 -5.54 6.86
C SER A 40 -19.29 -4.19 7.48
N GLY A 41 -18.05 -3.76 7.28
CA GLY A 41 -17.60 -2.47 7.78
C GLY A 41 -16.19 -2.13 7.34
N ASN A 42 -15.75 -0.94 7.73
CA ASN A 42 -14.37 -0.51 7.56
C ASN A 42 -13.91 0.34 8.72
N GLY A 43 -12.61 0.54 8.82
CA GLY A 43 -11.97 1.47 9.73
C GLY A 43 -10.56 1.76 9.27
N PHE A 44 -9.94 2.75 9.89
CA PHE A 44 -8.64 3.25 9.48
C PHE A 44 -7.66 3.19 10.64
N MET A 45 -6.51 2.56 10.42
CA MET A 45 -5.33 2.68 11.28
C MET A 45 -4.57 3.94 10.88
N HIS A 46 -4.51 4.92 11.76
CA HIS A 46 -3.81 6.17 11.55
C HIS A 46 -2.40 6.14 12.13
N PHE A 47 -1.44 6.56 11.29
CA PHE A 47 -0.02 6.72 11.66
C PHE A 47 0.45 8.18 11.40
N GLY A 48 -0.43 9.14 11.55
CA GLY A 48 -0.17 10.56 11.30
C GLY A 48 -0.33 10.94 9.82
N GLN A 49 0.68 10.68 9.02
CA GLN A 49 0.69 11.10 7.61
C GLN A 49 0.13 10.05 6.63
N ILE A 50 -0.05 8.82 7.08
CA ILE A 50 -0.55 7.69 6.30
C ILE A 50 -1.63 6.92 7.06
N GLU A 51 -2.36 6.11 6.33
CA GLU A 51 -3.43 5.27 6.85
C GLU A 51 -3.35 3.85 6.30
N ILE A 52 -3.80 2.89 7.08
CA ILE A 52 -4.14 1.55 6.60
C ILE A 52 -5.65 1.41 6.74
N GLU A 53 -6.37 1.28 5.63
CA GLU A 53 -7.79 0.98 5.67
C GLU A 53 -8.01 -0.51 5.86
N LEU A 54 -8.76 -0.87 6.90
CA LEU A 54 -9.20 -2.23 7.18
C LEU A 54 -10.64 -2.36 6.73
N ILE A 55 -10.95 -3.37 5.92
CA ILE A 55 -12.27 -3.60 5.32
C ILE A 55 -12.71 -5.00 5.70
N GLN A 56 -13.80 -5.10 6.42
CA GLN A 56 -14.48 -6.38 6.70
C GLN A 56 -15.66 -6.53 5.74
N PRO A 57 -15.58 -7.39 4.71
CA PRO A 57 -16.71 -7.67 3.84
C PRO A 57 -17.78 -8.48 4.57
N SER A 58 -19.03 -8.49 4.07
CA SER A 58 -20.10 -9.32 4.61
C SER A 58 -19.83 -10.83 4.46
N ASP A 59 -19.16 -11.23 3.39
CA ASP A 59 -18.63 -12.59 3.19
C ASP A 59 -17.12 -12.56 3.37
N VAL A 60 -16.64 -13.14 4.46
CA VAL A 60 -15.22 -13.27 4.79
C VAL A 60 -14.64 -14.65 4.45
N SER A 61 -15.43 -15.53 3.82
CA SER A 61 -15.03 -16.93 3.56
C SER A 61 -13.82 -17.08 2.64
N PHE A 62 -13.58 -16.10 1.75
CA PHE A 62 -12.44 -16.08 0.83
C PHE A 62 -11.13 -15.59 1.47
N ILE A 63 -11.21 -14.99 2.68
CA ILE A 63 -10.05 -14.55 3.44
C ILE A 63 -9.63 -15.71 4.34
N PRO A 64 -8.42 -16.28 4.20
CA PRO A 64 -7.95 -17.34 5.09
C PRO A 64 -7.92 -16.87 6.56
N GLU A 65 -8.04 -17.81 7.49
CA GLU A 65 -7.99 -17.50 8.93
C GLU A 65 -6.59 -16.98 9.31
N GLY A 66 -6.54 -15.87 10.05
CA GLY A 66 -5.30 -15.22 10.46
C GLY A 66 -4.60 -14.45 9.34
N GLU A 67 -5.27 -14.20 8.20
CA GLU A 67 -4.68 -13.48 7.07
C GLU A 67 -5.40 -12.16 6.77
N MET A 68 -4.66 -11.23 6.17
CA MET A 68 -5.19 -10.04 5.49
C MET A 68 -4.92 -10.14 3.99
N VAL A 69 -5.84 -9.65 3.18
CA VAL A 69 -5.70 -9.61 1.72
C VAL A 69 -5.62 -8.17 1.25
N MET A 70 -4.55 -7.82 0.54
CA MET A 70 -4.41 -6.49 -0.05
C MET A 70 -5.55 -6.24 -1.04
N HIS A 71 -6.18 -5.06 -0.95
CA HIS A 71 -7.37 -4.75 -1.71
C HIS A 71 -7.19 -3.56 -2.66
N HIS A 72 -6.63 -2.45 -2.19
CA HIS A 72 -6.46 -1.26 -3.01
C HIS A 72 -5.34 -0.35 -2.52
N VAL A 73 -4.93 0.59 -3.38
CA VAL A 73 -4.00 1.68 -3.05
C VAL A 73 -4.68 3.01 -3.29
N GLY A 74 -4.61 3.90 -2.32
CA GLY A 74 -5.02 5.29 -2.42
C GLY A 74 -3.83 6.21 -2.68
N TYR A 75 -3.82 6.87 -3.83
CA TYR A 75 -2.81 7.86 -4.19
C TYR A 75 -3.30 9.27 -3.84
N ARG A 76 -2.54 9.97 -3.00
CA ARG A 76 -2.83 11.38 -2.68
C ARG A 76 -2.49 12.28 -3.85
N VAL A 77 -3.42 13.19 -4.16
CA VAL A 77 -3.26 14.24 -5.17
C VAL A 77 -3.66 15.59 -4.59
N ASP A 78 -3.14 16.67 -5.18
CA ASP A 78 -3.48 18.03 -4.78
C ASP A 78 -4.92 18.39 -5.16
N SER A 79 -5.40 17.87 -6.29
CA SER A 79 -6.76 18.12 -6.79
C SER A 79 -7.22 16.94 -7.65
N ILE A 80 -8.27 16.25 -7.21
CA ILE A 80 -8.90 15.18 -8.00
C ILE A 80 -9.43 15.74 -9.33
N SER A 81 -10.03 16.92 -9.32
CA SER A 81 -10.61 17.51 -10.52
C SER A 81 -9.57 17.75 -11.62
N ASN A 82 -8.38 18.18 -11.26
CA ASN A 82 -7.29 18.37 -12.22
C ASN A 82 -6.77 17.06 -12.76
N GLU A 83 -6.52 16.09 -11.87
CA GLU A 83 -6.03 14.75 -12.26
C GLU A 83 -7.04 14.01 -13.16
N VAL A 84 -8.35 14.15 -12.90
CA VAL A 84 -9.39 13.54 -13.76
C VAL A 84 -9.31 14.05 -15.19
N ILE A 85 -9.05 15.35 -15.39
CA ILE A 85 -8.91 15.93 -16.74
C ILE A 85 -7.72 15.31 -17.47
N GLU A 86 -6.56 15.27 -16.82
CA GLU A 86 -5.32 14.74 -17.40
C GLU A 86 -5.40 13.24 -17.66
N LEU A 87 -5.87 12.47 -16.68
CA LEU A 87 -5.95 11.03 -16.77
C LEU A 87 -7.04 10.57 -17.76
N SER A 88 -8.19 11.27 -17.83
CA SER A 88 -9.21 10.98 -18.83
C SER A 88 -8.72 11.22 -20.25
N ALA A 89 -7.87 12.24 -20.45
CA ALA A 89 -7.25 12.48 -21.76
C ALA A 89 -6.28 11.35 -22.18
N LYS A 90 -5.71 10.63 -21.20
CA LYS A 90 -4.87 9.43 -21.39
C LYS A 90 -5.71 8.13 -21.50
N GLY A 91 -7.03 8.21 -21.39
CA GLY A 91 -7.96 7.07 -21.58
C GLY A 91 -8.41 6.38 -20.29
N PHE A 92 -8.02 6.87 -19.12
CA PHE A 92 -8.51 6.36 -17.84
C PHE A 92 -10.00 6.66 -17.66
N LYS A 93 -10.69 5.73 -17.03
CA LYS A 93 -12.08 5.88 -16.61
C LYS A 93 -12.19 5.79 -15.09
N PHE A 94 -13.26 6.36 -14.57
CA PHE A 94 -13.56 6.37 -13.14
C PHE A 94 -14.93 5.72 -12.90
N VAL A 95 -15.12 5.12 -11.73
CA VAL A 95 -16.38 4.44 -11.36
C VAL A 95 -17.54 5.40 -11.11
N SER A 96 -17.25 6.70 -10.92
CA SER A 96 -18.24 7.77 -10.74
C SER A 96 -17.76 9.08 -11.35
N GLU A 97 -18.69 9.98 -11.69
CA GLU A 97 -18.35 11.31 -12.23
C GLU A 97 -17.81 12.27 -11.17
N THR A 98 -18.15 12.02 -9.91
CA THR A 98 -17.76 12.88 -8.77
C THR A 98 -17.14 12.04 -7.66
N PRO A 99 -16.14 12.58 -6.93
CA PRO A 99 -15.57 11.88 -5.78
C PRO A 99 -16.58 11.73 -4.64
N ASN A 100 -16.47 10.63 -3.91
CA ASN A 100 -17.15 10.42 -2.64
C ASN A 100 -16.33 11.03 -1.50
N THR A 101 -17.00 11.43 -0.41
CA THR A 101 -16.32 11.85 0.82
C THR A 101 -16.37 10.70 1.82
N ASN A 102 -15.22 10.25 2.30
CA ASN A 102 -15.12 9.20 3.33
C ASN A 102 -15.36 9.78 4.74
N PRO A 103 -15.49 8.93 5.78
CA PRO A 103 -15.70 9.38 7.17
C PRO A 103 -14.61 10.32 7.72
N LEU A 104 -13.41 10.32 7.12
CA LEU A 104 -12.29 11.19 7.50
C LEU A 104 -12.35 12.57 6.80
N GLY A 105 -13.40 12.84 5.99
CA GLY A 105 -13.55 14.05 5.22
C GLY A 105 -12.69 14.11 3.94
N GLN A 106 -12.01 13.02 3.60
CA GLN A 106 -11.21 12.93 2.39
C GLN A 106 -12.12 12.67 1.19
N LYS A 107 -11.85 13.33 0.06
CA LYS A 107 -12.48 13.02 -1.21
C LYS A 107 -11.74 11.84 -1.84
N VAL A 108 -12.49 10.86 -2.34
CA VAL A 108 -11.97 9.62 -2.91
C VAL A 108 -12.67 9.35 -4.24
N LEU A 109 -11.88 9.05 -5.29
CA LEU A 109 -12.39 8.69 -6.61
C LEU A 109 -11.66 7.45 -7.15
N TYR A 110 -12.39 6.35 -7.26
CA TYR A 110 -11.86 5.09 -7.77
C TYR A 110 -11.75 5.10 -9.29
N PHE A 111 -10.65 4.55 -9.80
CA PHE A 111 -10.55 4.21 -11.21
C PHE A 111 -11.46 3.03 -11.56
N ASP A 112 -11.90 2.98 -12.81
CA ASP A 112 -12.45 1.76 -13.39
C ASP A 112 -11.28 0.79 -13.64
N ASN A 113 -11.29 -0.35 -12.95
CA ASN A 113 -10.21 -1.33 -12.97
C ASN A 113 -9.85 -1.83 -14.38
N SER A 114 -10.80 -1.78 -15.33
CA SER A 114 -10.53 -2.12 -16.73
C SER A 114 -9.50 -1.21 -17.41
N THR A 115 -9.22 -0.03 -16.82
CA THR A 115 -8.22 0.93 -17.31
C THR A 115 -6.92 0.94 -16.51
N THR A 116 -6.83 0.15 -15.45
CA THR A 116 -5.68 0.10 -14.53
C THR A 116 -5.08 -1.30 -14.40
N LEU A 117 -5.12 -2.10 -15.47
CA LEU A 117 -4.63 -3.50 -15.49
C LEU A 117 -5.29 -4.37 -14.39
N ASN A 118 -6.55 -4.13 -14.07
CA ASN A 118 -7.31 -4.72 -12.96
C ASN A 118 -6.78 -4.38 -11.55
N CYS A 119 -5.86 -3.41 -11.41
CA CYS A 119 -5.47 -2.90 -10.11
C CYS A 119 -6.57 -2.02 -9.52
N ASN A 120 -6.94 -2.29 -8.29
CA ASN A 120 -7.89 -1.46 -7.55
C ASN A 120 -7.15 -0.27 -6.93
N ILE A 121 -7.20 0.87 -7.59
CA ILE A 121 -6.55 2.10 -7.17
C ILE A 121 -7.54 3.27 -7.17
N HIS A 122 -7.26 4.28 -6.37
CA HIS A 122 -8.06 5.49 -6.36
C HIS A 122 -7.22 6.74 -6.07
N LEU A 123 -7.78 7.90 -6.41
CA LEU A 123 -7.27 9.22 -6.04
C LEU A 123 -7.84 9.62 -4.69
N THR A 124 -7.00 10.24 -3.85
CA THR A 124 -7.40 10.84 -2.56
C THR A 124 -7.01 12.31 -2.53
N GLU A 125 -7.96 13.19 -2.28
CA GLU A 125 -7.74 14.60 -1.98
C GLU A 125 -8.09 14.86 -0.53
N LEU A 126 -7.11 15.36 0.26
CA LEU A 126 -7.33 15.65 1.67
C LEU A 126 -8.17 16.92 1.84
N PRO A 127 -8.94 17.05 2.93
CA PRO A 127 -9.59 18.31 3.29
C PRO A 127 -8.52 19.38 3.59
N GLU A 128 -8.89 20.67 3.43
CA GLU A 128 -7.98 21.80 3.71
C GLU A 128 -7.43 21.78 5.15
N ILE A 129 -8.21 21.25 6.08
CA ILE A 129 -7.80 21.02 7.48
C ILE A 129 -7.98 19.52 7.76
N PRO A 130 -6.90 18.75 7.82
CA PRO A 130 -7.00 17.33 8.19
C PRO A 130 -7.60 17.18 9.60
N ASN A 131 -8.60 16.33 9.75
CA ASN A 131 -9.28 16.04 11.04
C ASN A 131 -8.40 15.17 11.99
N VAL A 132 -7.09 15.23 11.85
CA VAL A 132 -6.14 14.28 12.46
C VAL A 132 -5.02 14.98 13.27
N ASP A 133 -5.29 16.16 13.82
CA ASP A 133 -4.35 16.85 14.69
C ASP A 133 -3.95 15.96 15.88
N GLY A 134 -2.63 15.77 16.06
CA GLY A 134 -2.04 14.98 17.16
C GLY A 134 -2.00 13.46 16.92
N PHE A 135 -2.36 12.97 15.74
CA PHE A 135 -2.18 11.57 15.38
C PHE A 135 -0.79 11.34 14.79
N GLY A 136 -0.04 10.44 15.34
CA GLY A 136 1.20 9.94 14.77
C GLY A 136 2.48 10.64 15.21
N GLU A 137 2.42 11.64 16.08
CA GLU A 137 3.65 12.17 16.71
C GLU A 137 4.35 11.08 17.51
N GLY A 138 5.62 10.83 17.17
CA GLY A 138 6.45 9.81 17.85
C GLY A 138 6.13 8.36 17.46
N LEU A 139 5.28 8.13 16.44
CA LEU A 139 5.06 6.79 15.91
C LEU A 139 6.23 6.35 15.03
N PRO A 140 6.55 5.04 15.04
CA PRO A 140 7.71 4.51 14.32
C PRO A 140 7.54 4.51 12.79
N VAL A 141 6.29 4.38 12.30
CA VAL A 141 5.98 4.40 10.87
C VAL A 141 5.65 5.82 10.47
N ILE A 142 6.42 6.38 9.53
CA ILE A 142 6.33 7.77 9.10
C ILE A 142 5.78 7.94 7.68
N ASP A 143 5.92 6.91 6.83
CA ASP A 143 5.40 6.93 5.45
C ASP A 143 5.24 5.50 4.88
N ILE A 144 4.64 5.41 3.68
CA ILE A 144 4.64 4.23 2.82
C ILE A 144 5.60 4.52 1.66
N VAL A 145 6.70 3.79 1.58
CA VAL A 145 7.69 4.01 0.51
C VAL A 145 7.17 3.56 -0.83
N HIS A 146 6.55 2.38 -0.88
CA HIS A 146 5.94 1.85 -2.10
C HIS A 146 4.83 0.83 -1.82
N ALA A 147 3.97 0.64 -2.81
CA ALA A 147 3.18 -0.56 -3.00
C ALA A 147 3.94 -1.49 -3.95
N GLY A 148 4.07 -2.75 -3.58
CA GLY A 148 4.73 -3.78 -4.37
C GLY A 148 3.71 -4.66 -5.10
N TYR A 149 4.00 -4.97 -6.36
CA TYR A 149 3.15 -5.79 -7.21
C TYR A 149 3.95 -6.95 -7.82
N LEU A 150 3.36 -8.14 -7.85
CA LEU A 150 3.79 -9.20 -8.74
C LEU A 150 3.25 -8.92 -10.13
N VAL A 151 4.11 -9.04 -11.14
CA VAL A 151 3.78 -8.74 -12.54
C VAL A 151 4.22 -9.88 -13.45
N LYS A 152 3.50 -10.10 -14.53
CA LYS A 152 3.82 -11.16 -15.50
C LYS A 152 5.09 -10.83 -16.30
N ASN A 153 5.29 -9.56 -16.62
CA ASN A 153 6.46 -9.06 -17.32
C ASN A 153 6.79 -7.65 -16.83
N VAL A 154 7.94 -7.50 -16.17
CA VAL A 154 8.33 -6.22 -15.56
C VAL A 154 8.59 -5.13 -16.58
N ASP A 155 9.17 -5.45 -17.76
CA ASP A 155 9.45 -4.45 -18.79
C ASP A 155 8.15 -3.84 -19.32
N THR A 156 7.15 -4.70 -19.59
CA THR A 156 5.83 -4.26 -20.10
C THR A 156 5.11 -3.36 -19.11
N ILE A 157 5.15 -3.70 -17.82
CA ILE A 157 4.44 -2.91 -16.80
C ILE A 157 5.20 -1.62 -16.48
N VAL A 158 6.53 -1.61 -16.49
CA VAL A 158 7.32 -0.36 -16.38
C VAL A 158 6.93 0.58 -17.51
N GLN A 159 6.92 0.10 -18.77
CA GLN A 159 6.52 0.91 -19.93
C GLN A 159 5.08 1.44 -19.78
N TRP A 160 4.15 0.60 -19.27
CA TRP A 160 2.79 1.05 -19.03
C TRP A 160 2.71 2.21 -18.02
N TYR A 161 3.51 2.18 -16.94
CA TYR A 161 3.59 3.30 -15.99
C TYR A 161 4.21 4.54 -16.62
N GLU A 162 5.26 4.39 -17.43
CA GLU A 162 5.89 5.50 -18.16
C GLU A 162 4.91 6.18 -19.12
N ASP A 163 4.16 5.40 -19.90
CA ASP A 163 3.21 5.92 -20.90
C ASP A 163 1.98 6.60 -20.26
N ASN A 164 1.53 6.12 -19.09
CA ASN A 164 0.26 6.52 -18.50
C ASN A 164 0.36 7.50 -17.32
N PHE A 165 1.42 7.39 -16.51
CA PHE A 165 1.61 8.23 -15.33
C PHE A 165 2.82 9.17 -15.43
N ASP A 166 3.45 9.26 -16.59
CA ASP A 166 4.71 9.97 -16.80
C ASP A 166 5.78 9.51 -15.79
N ALA A 167 5.75 8.21 -15.49
CA ALA A 167 6.62 7.60 -14.51
C ALA A 167 8.06 7.49 -15.05
N VAL A 168 9.01 7.42 -14.12
CA VAL A 168 10.43 7.22 -14.43
C VAL A 168 10.92 5.96 -13.74
N ALA A 169 11.52 5.04 -14.50
CA ALA A 169 12.17 3.87 -13.93
C ALA A 169 13.42 4.27 -13.12
N VAL A 170 13.52 3.79 -11.88
CA VAL A 170 14.60 4.12 -10.95
C VAL A 170 15.50 2.91 -10.73
N GLY A 171 16.82 3.09 -10.86
CA GLY A 171 17.80 2.01 -10.69
C GLY A 171 17.75 0.93 -11.79
N GLY A 172 16.95 1.13 -12.83
CA GLY A 172 16.74 0.18 -13.93
C GLY A 172 16.02 -1.12 -13.49
N ILE A 173 15.84 -2.05 -14.44
CA ILE A 173 15.32 -3.39 -14.17
C ILE A 173 16.50 -4.32 -13.85
N GLY A 174 16.41 -5.09 -12.79
CA GLY A 174 17.47 -5.98 -12.34
C GLY A 174 16.97 -7.20 -11.61
N LYS A 175 17.87 -7.96 -11.00
CA LYS A 175 17.52 -9.07 -10.13
C LYS A 175 17.42 -8.60 -8.69
N SER A 176 16.33 -8.96 -8.02
CA SER A 176 16.21 -8.84 -6.58
C SER A 176 17.18 -9.79 -5.87
N VAL A 177 17.40 -9.61 -4.58
CA VAL A 177 18.21 -10.54 -3.76
C VAL A 177 17.69 -11.98 -3.77
N ARG A 178 16.41 -12.20 -4.08
CA ARG A 178 15.78 -13.51 -4.24
C ARG A 178 15.81 -14.05 -5.66
N GLY A 179 16.48 -13.34 -6.59
CA GLY A 179 16.67 -13.75 -7.98
C GLY A 179 15.52 -13.42 -8.93
N ALA A 180 14.38 -12.95 -8.43
CA ALA A 180 13.29 -12.45 -9.26
C ALA A 180 13.74 -11.16 -9.98
N ARG A 181 13.22 -10.91 -11.19
CA ARG A 181 13.42 -9.63 -11.86
C ARG A 181 12.54 -8.58 -11.18
N ASN A 182 13.07 -7.40 -10.91
CA ASN A 182 12.26 -6.30 -10.38
C ASN A 182 12.66 -4.95 -10.98
N GLY A 183 11.72 -4.01 -10.94
CA GLY A 183 11.87 -2.62 -11.33
C GLY A 183 11.16 -1.71 -10.33
N TYR A 184 11.68 -0.50 -10.17
CA TYR A 184 11.03 0.58 -9.42
C TYR A 184 10.63 1.66 -10.39
N VAL A 185 9.42 2.17 -10.26
CA VAL A 185 8.94 3.33 -11.01
C VAL A 185 8.45 4.41 -10.06
N ASN A 186 8.82 5.65 -10.35
CA ASN A 186 8.37 6.82 -9.61
C ASN A 186 7.50 7.70 -10.50
N PHE A 187 6.36 8.15 -9.98
CA PHE A 187 5.50 9.17 -10.60
C PHE A 187 5.06 10.18 -9.54
N GLY A 188 5.41 11.45 -9.77
CA GLY A 188 5.40 12.42 -8.68
C GLY A 188 6.29 11.94 -7.52
N ASN A 189 5.76 11.92 -6.30
CA ASN A 189 6.46 11.40 -5.11
C ASN A 189 6.01 9.97 -4.73
N VAL A 190 5.33 9.27 -5.62
CA VAL A 190 4.91 7.89 -5.42
C VAL A 190 5.94 6.94 -6.01
N GLN A 191 6.27 5.89 -5.29
CA GLN A 191 7.07 4.76 -5.79
C GLN A 191 6.22 3.50 -5.86
N VAL A 192 6.43 2.71 -6.90
CA VAL A 192 5.87 1.36 -7.06
C VAL A 192 7.01 0.39 -7.31
N GLU A 193 7.01 -0.75 -6.62
CA GLU A 193 7.89 -1.88 -6.93
C GLU A 193 7.16 -2.91 -7.77
N LEU A 194 7.76 -3.31 -8.88
CA LEU A 194 7.25 -4.32 -9.81
C LEU A 194 8.17 -5.54 -9.77
N ILE A 195 7.63 -6.70 -9.42
CA ILE A 195 8.39 -7.95 -9.28
C ILE A 195 7.85 -8.97 -10.27
N GLU A 196 8.70 -9.42 -11.19
CA GLU A 196 8.42 -10.57 -12.05
C GLU A 196 8.86 -11.84 -11.32
N PRO A 197 7.93 -12.62 -10.73
CA PRO A 197 8.28 -13.75 -9.88
C PRO A 197 8.86 -14.90 -10.71
N LEU A 198 9.74 -15.68 -10.09
CA LEU A 198 10.27 -16.92 -10.70
C LEU A 198 9.17 -17.97 -10.94
N ASP A 199 8.20 -18.02 -10.03
CA ASP A 199 7.00 -18.86 -10.15
C ASP A 199 5.81 -17.99 -10.59
N GLN A 200 5.51 -18.04 -11.87
CA GLN A 200 4.40 -17.30 -12.50
C GLN A 200 3.00 -17.78 -12.03
N SER A 201 2.90 -18.93 -11.38
CA SER A 201 1.62 -19.43 -10.84
C SER A 201 1.09 -18.54 -9.71
N LEU A 202 1.97 -17.76 -9.05
CA LEU A 202 1.62 -16.79 -8.03
C LEU A 202 0.68 -15.69 -8.54
N LEU A 203 0.71 -15.39 -9.84
CA LEU A 203 -0.17 -14.40 -10.48
C LEU A 203 -1.61 -14.91 -10.69
N LYS A 204 -1.88 -16.20 -10.48
CA LYS A 204 -3.22 -16.79 -10.62
C LYS A 204 -3.90 -16.48 -11.98
N GLY A 205 -3.09 -16.22 -13.01
CA GLY A 205 -3.56 -15.87 -14.36
C GLY A 205 -3.70 -14.37 -14.65
N GLU A 206 -3.49 -13.51 -13.67
CA GLU A 206 -3.54 -12.06 -13.83
C GLU A 206 -2.22 -11.50 -14.40
N GLU A 207 -2.28 -10.31 -15.00
CA GLU A 207 -1.09 -9.60 -15.50
C GLU A 207 -0.32 -8.93 -14.36
N ILE A 208 -1.03 -8.50 -13.31
CA ILE A 208 -0.51 -7.79 -12.15
C ILE A 208 -1.38 -8.06 -10.92
N ILE A 209 -0.77 -8.30 -9.77
CA ILE A 209 -1.47 -8.40 -8.48
C ILE A 209 -0.71 -7.65 -7.38
N MET A 210 -1.43 -7.13 -6.41
CA MET A 210 -0.82 -6.52 -5.20
C MET A 210 -0.15 -7.60 -4.36
N ASP A 211 1.06 -7.34 -3.85
CA ASP A 211 1.86 -8.32 -3.12
C ASP A 211 2.31 -7.84 -1.74
N HIS A 212 2.85 -6.63 -1.65
CA HIS A 212 3.40 -6.13 -0.40
C HIS A 212 3.39 -4.60 -0.29
N ILE A 213 3.72 -4.15 0.92
CA ILE A 213 3.90 -2.73 1.27
C ILE A 213 5.25 -2.53 1.95
N GLY A 214 5.90 -1.42 1.64
CA GLY A 214 7.09 -0.94 2.35
C GLY A 214 6.73 0.20 3.30
N LEU A 215 6.92 -0.02 4.60
CA LEU A 215 6.70 0.97 5.66
C LEU A 215 8.00 1.71 5.99
N VAL A 216 8.00 3.04 5.84
CA VAL A 216 9.18 3.86 6.17
C VAL A 216 9.28 4.05 7.67
N VAL A 217 10.48 3.82 8.19
CA VAL A 217 10.85 4.07 9.58
C VAL A 217 12.13 4.93 9.64
N GLU A 218 12.28 5.74 10.69
CA GLU A 218 13.46 6.59 10.86
C GLU A 218 14.73 5.77 11.14
N ASN A 219 14.62 4.71 11.95
CA ASN A 219 15.72 3.83 12.29
C ASN A 219 15.24 2.37 12.25
N ILE A 220 15.75 1.64 11.28
CA ILE A 220 15.30 0.26 11.02
C ILE A 220 15.72 -0.70 12.15
N ASP A 221 16.91 -0.53 12.73
CA ASP A 221 17.41 -1.42 13.79
C ASP A 221 16.59 -1.28 15.07
N ILE A 222 16.26 -0.03 15.45
CA ILE A 222 15.41 0.25 16.61
C ILE A 222 14.03 -0.37 16.39
N GLN A 223 13.47 -0.23 15.18
CA GLN A 223 12.14 -0.73 14.90
C GLN A 223 12.10 -2.26 14.82
N ILE A 224 13.13 -2.91 14.28
CA ILE A 224 13.24 -4.38 14.29
C ILE A 224 13.18 -4.89 15.73
N GLU A 225 13.96 -4.30 16.64
CA GLU A 225 13.97 -4.72 18.05
C GLU A 225 12.62 -4.46 18.76
N ALA A 226 11.93 -3.38 18.41
CA ALA A 226 10.59 -3.11 18.92
C ALA A 226 9.58 -4.16 18.42
N CYS A 227 9.59 -4.47 17.13
CA CYS A 227 8.72 -5.49 16.52
C CYS A 227 8.99 -6.89 17.13
N LYS A 228 10.24 -7.28 17.30
CA LYS A 228 10.61 -8.56 17.95
C LYS A 228 10.07 -8.66 19.39
N LYS A 229 10.11 -7.56 20.16
CA LYS A 229 9.54 -7.51 21.53
C LYS A 229 8.03 -7.68 21.52
N SER A 230 7.36 -7.28 20.45
CA SER A 230 5.92 -7.47 20.24
C SER A 230 5.57 -8.83 19.61
N GLY A 231 6.54 -9.74 19.47
CA GLY A 231 6.31 -11.10 18.96
C GLY A 231 6.40 -11.26 17.44
N VAL A 232 6.80 -10.20 16.73
CA VAL A 232 7.00 -10.27 15.27
C VAL A 232 8.31 -10.96 14.94
N THR A 233 8.29 -11.82 13.92
CA THR A 233 9.48 -12.44 13.33
C THR A 233 9.73 -11.90 11.93
N PHE A 234 10.99 -12.03 11.48
CA PHE A 234 11.44 -11.54 10.18
C PHE A 234 12.02 -12.70 9.36
N VAL A 235 12.03 -12.55 8.04
CA VAL A 235 12.56 -13.57 7.10
C VAL A 235 14.09 -13.71 7.15
N ALA A 236 14.79 -12.77 7.79
CA ALA A 236 16.24 -12.75 7.99
C ALA A 236 16.58 -12.06 9.30
N ASP A 237 17.82 -12.23 9.77
CA ASP A 237 18.28 -11.63 11.03
C ASP A 237 18.58 -10.13 10.88
N GLU A 238 19.06 -9.71 9.70
CA GLU A 238 19.52 -8.36 9.41
C GLU A 238 18.86 -7.77 8.15
N PRO A 239 18.75 -6.43 8.07
CA PRO A 239 18.27 -5.74 6.88
C PRO A 239 19.19 -5.96 5.68
N ILE A 240 18.62 -5.93 4.50
CA ILE A 240 19.35 -5.91 3.23
C ILE A 240 19.24 -4.52 2.61
N THR A 241 20.27 -4.14 1.82
CA THR A 241 20.22 -2.92 1.01
C THR A 241 19.81 -3.29 -0.42
N ASN A 242 18.71 -2.70 -0.88
CA ASN A 242 18.29 -2.87 -2.28
C ASN A 242 19.15 -2.02 -3.23
N ARG A 243 18.96 -2.21 -4.55
CA ARG A 243 19.81 -1.52 -5.56
C ARG A 243 19.59 -0.01 -5.68
N ILE A 244 18.55 0.54 -5.04
CA ILE A 244 18.30 1.99 -4.96
C ILE A 244 18.70 2.57 -3.60
N GLY A 245 19.45 1.81 -2.79
CA GLY A 245 20.06 2.27 -1.54
C GLY A 245 19.17 2.19 -0.30
N GLN A 246 17.95 1.67 -0.40
CA GLN A 246 17.05 1.52 0.73
C GLN A 246 17.44 0.28 1.54
N GLN A 247 17.50 0.40 2.87
CA GLN A 247 17.60 -0.73 3.78
C GLN A 247 16.19 -1.27 4.07
N LEU A 248 16.01 -2.57 3.97
CA LEU A 248 14.70 -3.18 4.20
C LEU A 248 14.81 -4.57 4.85
N LEU A 249 13.77 -4.93 5.63
CA LEU A 249 13.64 -6.25 6.22
C LEU A 249 12.18 -6.68 6.19
N TYR A 250 11.93 -7.80 5.51
CA TYR A 250 10.59 -8.38 5.38
C TYR A 250 10.16 -9.07 6.66
N PHE A 251 8.91 -8.84 7.04
CA PHE A 251 8.24 -9.63 8.07
C PHE A 251 8.10 -11.09 7.60
N ASP A 252 8.21 -12.01 8.55
CA ASP A 252 7.78 -13.39 8.31
C ASP A 252 6.25 -13.42 8.26
N LYS A 253 5.70 -13.98 7.18
CA LYS A 253 4.26 -13.93 6.88
C LYS A 253 3.35 -14.37 8.06
N PRO A 254 3.64 -15.47 8.79
CA PRO A 254 2.82 -15.86 9.94
C PRO A 254 2.70 -14.78 11.03
N SER A 255 3.70 -13.91 11.18
CA SER A 255 3.68 -12.84 12.19
C SER A 255 3.13 -11.51 11.69
N SER A 256 2.79 -11.39 10.40
CA SER A 256 2.25 -10.19 9.75
C SER A 256 0.84 -10.41 9.17
N LEU A 257 0.02 -11.22 9.82
CA LEU A 257 -1.30 -11.61 9.29
C LEU A 257 -1.21 -12.10 7.85
N CYS A 258 -0.17 -12.86 7.53
CA CYS A 258 0.17 -13.46 6.24
C CYS A 258 0.25 -12.48 5.05
N THR A 259 0.26 -11.17 5.30
CA THR A 259 0.43 -10.16 4.24
C THR A 259 1.90 -9.87 3.96
N GLY A 260 2.22 -9.49 2.74
CA GLY A 260 3.54 -9.02 2.37
C GLY A 260 3.80 -7.63 2.97
N MET A 261 4.82 -7.52 3.82
CA MET A 261 5.18 -6.26 4.48
C MET A 261 6.68 -6.22 4.78
N HIS A 262 7.28 -5.05 4.71
CA HIS A 262 8.65 -4.85 5.20
C HIS A 262 8.83 -3.46 5.83
N LEU A 263 9.77 -3.38 6.75
CA LEU A 263 10.31 -2.11 7.21
C LEU A 263 11.30 -1.57 6.17
N THR A 264 11.35 -0.26 6.02
CA THR A 264 12.28 0.42 5.12
C THR A 264 12.88 1.64 5.79
N GLN A 265 14.20 1.75 5.76
CA GLN A 265 14.90 3.00 6.04
C GLN A 265 15.41 3.55 4.71
N LEU A 266 15.08 4.82 4.45
CA LEU A 266 15.54 5.52 3.25
C LEU A 266 17.03 5.86 3.38
N PRO A 267 17.77 5.97 2.26
CA PRO A 267 19.14 6.48 2.30
C PRO A 267 19.14 7.96 2.77
N ASP A 268 20.24 8.38 3.39
CA ASP A 268 20.48 9.77 3.84
C ASP A 268 20.56 10.75 2.65
#